data_f8051590d1d9d268f10f3faa3f2140db
#
_entry.id   f8051590d1d9d268f10f3faa3f2140db
#
_cell.length_a   1.000
_cell.length_b   1.000
_cell.length_c   1.000
_cell.angle_alpha   90.00
_cell.angle_beta   90.00
_cell.angle_gamma   90.00
#
_symmetry.space_group_name_H-M   'P 1'
#
loop_
_entity.id
_entity.type
_entity.pdbx_description
1 polymer ?
#
loop_
_entity_poly.entity_id
_entity_poly.type
_entity_poly.pdbx_seq_one_letter_code
_entity_poly.pdbx_strand_id
1 'polypeptide(L)'
;MDDPVDPVDPVDEAPVRAGAPVSASRHWIAFFMLATGIVIADQVAKAWVVSTISFGSVVQVVGDYVRIWPVHNTGALFGLFPDQAILFAALSIGVVALIVWFHGQSVVTNGWFATLALGLLLGGAIGNLADRLRLGYVVDFVDMGVGDLRFYTYNVADAAISASLVLLILMAFWPSRKRPWIAA
;
A
#
# COMPACT_ATOMS: atom_id res chain seq x y z
N MET A 1 -28.42 66.33 24.04
CA MET A 1 -26.95 66.61 23.98
C MET A 1 -26.33 65.25 23.89
N ASP A 2 -26.28 64.77 22.62
CA ASP A 2 -25.80 63.37 22.33
C ASP A 2 -24.29 63.43 22.11
N ASP A 3 -23.56 62.76 22.99
CA ASP A 3 -22.11 62.62 22.82
C ASP A 3 -21.81 61.74 21.59
N PRO A 4 -20.88 62.10 20.76
CA PRO A 4 -20.48 61.28 19.61
C PRO A 4 -19.79 60.00 20.11
N VAL A 5 -20.32 58.85 19.70
CA VAL A 5 -19.70 57.54 19.95
C VAL A 5 -18.41 57.48 19.12
N ASP A 6 -17.27 57.37 19.78
CA ASP A 6 -15.97 57.18 19.13
C ASP A 6 -15.99 55.90 18.27
N PRO A 7 -15.44 55.95 17.07
CA PRO A 7 -15.33 54.75 16.22
C PRO A 7 -14.47 53.71 16.94
N VAL A 8 -15.03 52.49 17.13
CA VAL A 8 -14.32 51.35 17.69
C VAL A 8 -13.19 51.00 16.70
N ASP A 9 -11.96 51.07 17.17
CA ASP A 9 -10.78 50.65 16.39
C ASP A 9 -10.97 49.23 15.94
N PRO A 10 -10.66 48.88 14.66
CA PRO A 10 -10.73 47.52 14.17
C PRO A 10 -9.79 46.65 15.02
N VAL A 11 -10.36 45.61 15.67
CA VAL A 11 -9.60 44.59 16.42
C VAL A 11 -8.58 44.02 15.47
N ASP A 12 -7.31 44.24 15.76
CA ASP A 12 -6.18 43.67 15.02
C ASP A 12 -6.21 42.15 15.17
N GLU A 13 -6.96 41.47 14.27
CA GLU A 13 -6.99 40.01 14.23
C GLU A 13 -5.57 39.55 13.84
N ALA A 14 -4.81 39.13 14.87
CA ALA A 14 -3.51 38.51 14.66
C ALA A 14 -3.63 37.40 13.61
N PRO A 15 -2.79 37.35 12.58
CA PRO A 15 -2.90 36.35 11.52
C PRO A 15 -2.81 34.94 12.13
N VAL A 16 -3.89 34.15 11.96
CA VAL A 16 -3.90 32.73 12.31
C VAL A 16 -2.70 32.10 11.63
N ARG A 17 -1.69 31.72 12.40
CA ARG A 17 -0.49 31.04 11.90
C ARG A 17 -0.95 29.74 11.23
N ALA A 18 -1.09 29.78 9.92
CA ALA A 18 -1.22 28.57 9.12
C ALA A 18 0.00 27.70 9.44
N GLY A 19 -0.22 26.52 10.01
CA GLY A 19 0.84 25.58 10.32
C GLY A 19 1.72 25.41 9.08
N ALA A 20 3.04 25.50 9.25
CA ALA A 20 3.99 25.40 8.14
C ALA A 20 3.67 24.13 7.33
N PRO A 21 3.60 24.18 6.00
CA PRO A 21 3.31 23.02 5.17
C PRO A 21 4.37 21.96 5.45
N VAL A 22 3.93 20.76 5.83
CA VAL A 22 4.82 19.60 5.99
C VAL A 22 5.55 19.44 4.67
N SER A 23 6.87 19.56 4.67
CA SER A 23 7.64 19.62 3.43
C SER A 23 7.38 18.37 2.59
N ALA A 24 7.16 18.50 1.31
CA ALA A 24 6.92 17.39 0.38
C ALA A 24 8.00 16.29 0.50
N SER A 25 9.23 16.66 0.85
CA SER A 25 10.35 15.76 1.08
C SER A 25 10.08 14.72 2.18
N ARG A 26 9.38 15.09 3.26
CA ARG A 26 9.04 14.13 4.33
C ARG A 26 8.08 13.02 3.86
N HIS A 27 7.13 13.36 2.99
CA HIS A 27 6.22 12.39 2.39
C HIS A 27 6.96 11.44 1.45
N TRP A 28 7.87 11.95 0.63
CA TRP A 28 8.69 11.12 -0.25
C TRP A 28 9.59 10.17 0.52
N ILE A 29 10.26 10.66 1.58
CA ILE A 29 11.08 9.82 2.44
C ILE A 29 10.24 8.71 3.08
N ALA A 30 9.10 9.05 3.70
CA ALA A 30 8.22 8.08 4.32
C ALA A 30 7.66 7.05 3.31
N PHE A 31 7.29 7.51 2.11
CA PHE A 31 6.81 6.67 1.02
C PHE A 31 7.84 5.60 0.63
N PHE A 32 9.08 6.00 0.35
CA PHE A 32 10.12 5.05 -0.03
C PHE A 32 10.62 4.21 1.14
N MET A 33 10.69 4.75 2.35
CA MET A 33 11.05 3.97 3.54
C MET A 33 10.03 2.87 3.81
N LEU A 34 8.73 3.18 3.73
CA LEU A 34 7.68 2.20 3.92
C LEU A 34 7.72 1.13 2.82
N ALA A 35 7.82 1.54 1.55
CA ALA A 35 7.92 0.61 0.44
C ALA A 35 9.14 -0.32 0.60
N THR A 36 10.30 0.23 0.93
CA THR A 36 11.52 -0.56 1.18
C THR A 36 11.33 -1.53 2.36
N GLY A 37 10.72 -1.08 3.44
CA GLY A 37 10.41 -1.93 4.60
C GLY A 37 9.52 -3.12 4.23
N ILE A 38 8.48 -2.90 3.43
CA ILE A 38 7.60 -3.97 2.93
C ILE A 38 8.35 -4.95 2.01
N VAL A 39 9.16 -4.43 1.08
CA VAL A 39 9.98 -5.30 0.20
C VAL A 39 10.91 -6.17 1.04
N ILE A 40 11.61 -5.60 2.01
CA ILE A 40 12.51 -6.35 2.88
C ILE A 40 11.73 -7.41 3.67
N ALA A 41 10.61 -7.04 4.28
CA ALA A 41 9.78 -7.96 5.06
C ALA A 41 9.27 -9.13 4.19
N ASP A 42 8.80 -8.83 2.98
CA ASP A 42 8.32 -9.83 2.03
C ASP A 42 9.44 -10.79 1.61
N GLN A 43 10.58 -10.26 1.15
CA GLN A 43 11.68 -11.08 0.65
C GLN A 43 12.34 -11.90 1.76
N VAL A 44 12.47 -11.36 2.97
CA VAL A 44 12.98 -12.10 4.13
C VAL A 44 12.01 -13.22 4.53
N ALA A 45 10.70 -12.95 4.58
CA ALA A 45 9.70 -13.97 4.88
C ALA A 45 9.71 -15.10 3.84
N LYS A 46 9.73 -14.77 2.55
CA LYS A 46 9.84 -15.74 1.45
C LYS A 46 11.11 -16.58 1.54
N ALA A 47 12.26 -15.94 1.73
CA ALA A 47 13.54 -16.62 1.88
C ALA A 47 13.54 -17.57 3.07
N TRP A 48 13.02 -17.15 4.21
CA TRP A 48 12.90 -17.97 5.40
C TRP A 48 11.99 -19.17 5.17
N VAL A 49 10.80 -18.98 4.60
CA VAL A 49 9.85 -20.06 4.30
C VAL A 49 10.48 -21.08 3.36
N VAL A 50 11.05 -20.65 2.24
CA VAL A 50 11.63 -21.56 1.24
C VAL A 50 12.86 -22.30 1.77
N SER A 51 13.61 -21.71 2.70
CA SER A 51 14.76 -22.37 3.32
C SER A 51 14.39 -23.41 4.36
N THR A 52 13.18 -23.31 4.96
CA THR A 52 12.74 -24.17 6.07
C THR A 52 11.67 -25.18 5.68
N ILE A 53 10.85 -24.89 4.68
CA ILE A 53 9.70 -25.71 4.29
C ILE A 53 9.77 -25.98 2.80
N SER A 54 9.79 -27.26 2.44
CA SER A 54 9.78 -27.68 1.03
C SER A 54 8.48 -27.28 0.33
N PHE A 55 8.57 -26.90 -0.94
CA PHE A 55 7.38 -26.60 -1.76
C PHE A 55 6.38 -27.78 -1.74
N GLY A 56 5.11 -27.45 -1.60
CA GLY A 56 4.03 -28.43 -1.50
C GLY A 56 3.84 -29.04 -0.10
N SER A 57 4.78 -28.86 0.83
CA SER A 57 4.61 -29.28 2.22
C SER A 57 3.75 -28.27 2.99
N VAL A 58 2.96 -28.79 3.94
CA VAL A 58 2.05 -27.97 4.76
C VAL A 58 2.48 -28.03 6.22
N VAL A 59 2.66 -26.85 6.83
CA VAL A 59 2.92 -26.70 8.27
C VAL A 59 1.75 -25.96 8.91
N GLN A 60 1.07 -26.61 9.85
CA GLN A 60 -0.03 -26.00 10.59
C GLN A 60 0.51 -25.02 11.64
N VAL A 61 0.02 -23.78 11.66
CA VAL A 61 0.38 -22.73 12.62
C VAL A 61 -0.73 -22.55 13.67
N VAL A 62 -1.98 -22.44 13.21
CA VAL A 62 -3.16 -22.36 14.08
C VAL A 62 -4.14 -23.43 13.63
N GLY A 63 -3.88 -24.68 14.03
CA GLY A 63 -4.66 -25.81 13.57
C GLY A 63 -4.82 -25.83 12.05
N ASP A 64 -6.04 -26.08 11.56
CA ASP A 64 -6.33 -26.02 10.12
C ASP A 64 -6.67 -24.61 9.62
N TYR A 65 -6.84 -23.62 10.51
CA TYR A 65 -7.24 -22.26 10.12
C TYR A 65 -6.14 -21.47 9.41
N VAL A 66 -4.89 -21.58 9.89
CA VAL A 66 -3.72 -20.89 9.34
C VAL A 66 -2.60 -21.90 9.14
N ARG A 67 -2.14 -22.02 7.92
CA ARG A 67 -1.05 -22.93 7.54
C ARG A 67 0.01 -22.16 6.75
N ILE A 68 1.25 -22.63 6.82
CA ILE A 68 2.31 -22.23 5.88
C ILE A 68 2.42 -23.32 4.83
N TRP A 69 2.14 -22.95 3.60
CA TRP A 69 2.15 -23.84 2.44
C TRP A 69 2.83 -23.14 1.26
N PRO A 70 4.16 -23.27 1.10
CA PRO A 70 4.85 -22.65 0.00
C PRO A 70 4.43 -23.23 -1.34
N VAL A 71 3.99 -22.33 -2.24
CA VAL A 71 3.56 -22.65 -3.60
C VAL A 71 4.17 -21.70 -4.61
N HIS A 72 4.32 -22.17 -5.86
CA HIS A 72 4.72 -21.33 -6.99
C HIS A 72 3.48 -20.72 -7.66
N ASN A 73 3.37 -19.40 -7.63
CA ASN A 73 2.32 -18.68 -8.34
C ASN A 73 2.89 -18.12 -9.66
N THR A 74 2.65 -18.82 -10.77
CA THR A 74 3.10 -18.40 -12.12
C THR A 74 2.15 -17.41 -12.79
N GLY A 75 0.96 -17.17 -12.20
CA GLY A 75 -0.08 -16.34 -12.76
C GLY A 75 -0.31 -15.02 -12.02
N ALA A 76 -1.54 -14.52 -12.16
CA ALA A 76 -2.10 -13.42 -11.40
C ALA A 76 -2.79 -13.92 -10.11
N LEU A 77 -3.56 -13.04 -9.46
CA LEU A 77 -4.46 -13.39 -8.38
C LEU A 77 -5.31 -14.61 -8.76
N PHE A 78 -5.47 -15.55 -7.83
CA PHE A 78 -6.23 -16.80 -8.00
C PHE A 78 -5.68 -17.75 -9.08
N GLY A 79 -4.36 -17.66 -9.41
CA GLY A 79 -3.75 -18.54 -10.43
C GLY A 79 -4.27 -18.31 -11.85
N LEU A 80 -4.93 -17.17 -12.10
CA LEU A 80 -5.38 -16.81 -13.44
C LEU A 80 -4.19 -16.56 -14.38
N PHE A 81 -4.33 -17.03 -15.63
CA PHE A 81 -3.31 -16.91 -16.68
C PHE A 81 -1.97 -17.52 -16.26
N PRO A 82 -1.87 -18.85 -16.06
CA PRO A 82 -0.64 -19.52 -15.71
C PRO A 82 0.44 -19.26 -16.77
N ASP A 83 1.71 -19.30 -16.35
CA ASP A 83 2.90 -19.17 -17.21
C ASP A 83 3.09 -17.81 -17.89
N GLN A 84 2.38 -16.77 -17.42
CA GLN A 84 2.50 -15.40 -17.95
C GLN A 84 3.37 -14.50 -17.05
N ALA A 85 4.38 -15.04 -16.37
CA ALA A 85 5.21 -14.29 -15.42
C ALA A 85 5.85 -13.03 -16.04
N ILE A 86 6.30 -13.09 -17.30
CA ILE A 86 6.90 -11.96 -18.02
C ILE A 86 5.87 -10.87 -18.27
N LEU A 87 4.65 -11.23 -18.69
CA LEU A 87 3.56 -10.27 -18.88
C LEU A 87 3.23 -9.56 -17.57
N PHE A 88 3.10 -10.32 -16.47
CA PHE A 88 2.82 -9.73 -15.16
C PHE A 88 3.99 -8.92 -14.61
N ALA A 89 5.23 -9.27 -14.93
CA ALA A 89 6.39 -8.42 -14.61
C ALA A 89 6.31 -7.08 -15.35
N ALA A 90 6.03 -7.09 -16.65
CA ALA A 90 5.88 -5.87 -17.45
C ALA A 90 4.72 -4.98 -16.93
N LEU A 91 3.57 -5.59 -16.63
CA LEU A 91 2.43 -4.88 -16.04
C LEU A 91 2.80 -4.29 -14.67
N SER A 92 3.52 -5.05 -13.84
CA SER A 92 3.97 -4.57 -12.52
C SER A 92 4.89 -3.36 -12.63
N ILE A 93 5.78 -3.30 -13.62
CA ILE A 93 6.63 -2.13 -13.88
C ILE A 93 5.76 -0.90 -14.20
N GLY A 94 4.75 -1.05 -15.06
CA GLY A 94 3.80 0.01 -15.38
C GLY A 94 3.04 0.49 -14.14
N VAL A 95 2.59 -0.43 -13.30
CA VAL A 95 1.90 -0.12 -12.03
C VAL A 95 2.83 0.61 -11.08
N VAL A 96 4.07 0.17 -10.91
CA VAL A 96 5.08 0.84 -10.07
C VAL A 96 5.30 2.29 -10.54
N ALA A 97 5.48 2.50 -11.85
CA ALA A 97 5.64 3.84 -12.42
C ALA A 97 4.41 4.72 -12.15
N LEU A 98 3.21 4.16 -12.31
CA LEU A 98 1.95 4.86 -12.06
C LEU A 98 1.78 5.23 -10.58
N ILE A 99 2.15 4.34 -9.64
CA ILE A 99 2.08 4.61 -8.20
C ILE A 99 3.00 5.79 -7.83
N VAL A 100 4.25 5.78 -8.33
CA VAL A 100 5.23 6.84 -8.07
C VAL A 100 4.74 8.18 -8.65
N TRP A 101 4.24 8.16 -9.90
CA TRP A 101 3.66 9.33 -10.53
C TRP A 101 2.46 9.88 -9.74
N PHE A 102 1.54 9.02 -9.35
CA PHE A 102 0.34 9.41 -8.60
C PHE A 102 0.69 9.94 -7.20
N HIS A 103 1.70 9.36 -6.53
CA HIS A 103 2.19 9.88 -5.26
C HIS A 103 2.71 11.30 -5.42
N GLY A 104 3.47 11.60 -6.48
CA GLY A 104 3.95 12.94 -6.79
C GLY A 104 2.82 13.97 -6.95
N GLN A 105 1.71 13.58 -7.56
CA GLN A 105 0.52 14.43 -7.69
C GLN A 105 -0.26 14.59 -6.38
N SER A 106 -0.25 13.56 -5.55
CA SER A 106 -1.09 13.47 -4.34
C SER A 106 -0.42 14.07 -3.09
N VAL A 107 0.90 14.20 -3.08
CA VAL A 107 1.68 14.59 -1.90
C VAL A 107 1.27 15.96 -1.34
N VAL A 108 0.81 16.85 -2.21
CA VAL A 108 0.40 18.22 -1.84
C VAL A 108 -1.04 18.25 -1.30
N THR A 109 -1.90 17.32 -1.70
CA THR A 109 -3.35 17.42 -1.47
C THR A 109 -3.89 16.39 -0.48
N ASN A 110 -3.33 15.18 -0.42
CA ASN A 110 -3.94 14.04 0.27
C ASN A 110 -3.24 13.60 1.58
N GLY A 111 -2.15 14.27 1.97
CA GLY A 111 -1.51 14.09 3.27
C GLY A 111 -0.94 12.68 3.53
N TRP A 112 -0.79 12.36 4.82
CA TRP A 112 -0.11 11.13 5.28
C TRP A 112 -0.83 9.83 4.93
N PHE A 113 -2.17 9.83 4.88
CA PHE A 113 -2.92 8.62 4.53
C PHE A 113 -2.64 8.14 3.11
N ALA A 114 -2.56 9.08 2.14
CA ALA A 114 -2.18 8.73 0.77
C ALA A 114 -0.73 8.22 0.70
N THR A 115 0.19 8.84 1.44
CA THR A 115 1.58 8.41 1.52
C THR A 115 1.69 6.99 2.06
N LEU A 116 0.95 6.66 3.14
CA LEU A 116 0.92 5.31 3.72
C LEU A 116 0.33 4.29 2.74
N ALA A 117 -0.86 4.57 2.19
CA ALA A 117 -1.51 3.66 1.27
C ALA A 117 -0.65 3.38 0.04
N LEU A 118 -0.14 4.43 -0.61
CA LEU A 118 0.68 4.28 -1.81
C LEU A 118 2.05 3.64 -1.52
N GLY A 119 2.63 3.90 -0.33
CA GLY A 119 3.87 3.24 0.10
C GLY A 119 3.71 1.74 0.29
N LEU A 120 2.61 1.29 0.92
CA LEU A 120 2.25 -0.13 1.02
C LEU A 120 2.05 -0.75 -0.36
N LEU A 121 1.32 -0.06 -1.24
CA LEU A 121 1.06 -0.53 -2.60
C LEU A 121 2.34 -0.68 -3.41
N LEU A 122 3.24 0.31 -3.32
CA LEU A 122 4.53 0.28 -3.99
C LEU A 122 5.39 -0.88 -3.49
N GLY A 123 5.50 -1.04 -2.17
CA GLY A 123 6.29 -2.12 -1.56
C GLY A 123 5.80 -3.50 -1.98
N GLY A 124 4.49 -3.73 -1.92
CA GLY A 124 3.90 -5.00 -2.36
C GLY A 124 4.08 -5.25 -3.86
N ALA A 125 3.87 -4.23 -4.70
CA ALA A 125 4.09 -4.35 -6.14
C ALA A 125 5.55 -4.70 -6.49
N ILE A 126 6.53 -4.05 -5.83
CA ILE A 126 7.96 -4.33 -6.03
C ILE A 126 8.33 -5.71 -5.47
N GLY A 127 7.80 -6.14 -4.31
CA GLY A 127 8.07 -7.46 -3.75
C GLY A 127 7.71 -8.58 -4.72
N ASN A 128 6.49 -8.55 -5.26
CA ASN A 128 6.02 -9.53 -6.23
C ASN A 128 6.69 -9.39 -7.62
N LEU A 129 7.08 -8.18 -8.01
CA LEU A 129 7.87 -7.95 -9.24
C LEU A 129 9.26 -8.58 -9.11
N ALA A 130 9.93 -8.41 -7.97
CA ALA A 130 11.25 -8.96 -7.71
C ALA A 130 11.27 -10.49 -7.88
N ASP A 131 10.26 -11.18 -7.38
CA ASP A 131 10.11 -12.62 -7.54
C ASP A 131 9.95 -13.00 -9.02
N ARG A 132 9.05 -12.33 -9.75
CA ARG A 132 8.82 -12.61 -11.17
C ARG A 132 10.06 -12.42 -12.02
N LEU A 133 10.86 -11.39 -11.76
CA LEU A 133 12.09 -11.12 -12.49
C LEU A 133 13.21 -12.11 -12.16
N ARG A 134 13.26 -12.61 -10.92
CA ARG A 134 14.34 -13.51 -10.46
C ARG A 134 14.00 -14.98 -10.64
N LEU A 135 12.75 -15.35 -10.40
CA LEU A 135 12.33 -16.76 -10.31
C LEU A 135 11.40 -17.18 -11.44
N GLY A 136 10.75 -16.24 -12.12
CA GLY A 136 9.67 -16.52 -13.08
C GLY A 136 8.31 -16.85 -12.45
N TYR A 137 8.20 -16.78 -11.11
CA TYR A 137 6.97 -16.99 -10.36
C TYR A 137 7.01 -16.16 -9.08
N VAL A 138 5.89 -16.06 -8.38
CA VAL A 138 5.81 -15.46 -7.05
C VAL A 138 5.76 -16.58 -6.02
N VAL A 139 6.47 -16.44 -4.89
CA VAL A 139 6.38 -17.34 -3.76
C VAL A 139 5.22 -16.92 -2.88
N ASP A 140 4.16 -17.72 -2.85
CA ASP A 140 3.03 -17.58 -1.91
C ASP A 140 3.12 -18.66 -0.84
N PHE A 141 2.72 -18.33 0.40
CA PHE A 141 2.93 -19.28 1.49
C PHE A 141 1.91 -19.20 2.64
N VAL A 142 1.12 -18.14 2.76
CA VAL A 142 0.08 -18.03 3.79
C VAL A 142 -1.20 -18.65 3.25
N ASP A 143 -1.62 -19.76 3.81
CA ASP A 143 -2.85 -20.44 3.46
C ASP A 143 -3.83 -20.38 4.64
N MET A 144 -5.01 -19.79 4.42
CA MET A 144 -6.04 -19.60 5.43
C MET A 144 -7.36 -20.24 5.00
N GLY A 145 -8.08 -20.87 5.95
CA GLY A 145 -9.39 -21.43 5.65
C GLY A 145 -9.87 -22.42 6.72
N VAL A 146 -10.90 -23.18 6.39
CA VAL A 146 -11.50 -24.21 7.23
C VAL A 146 -11.84 -25.41 6.36
N GLY A 147 -11.24 -26.57 6.63
CA GLY A 147 -11.43 -27.76 5.79
C GLY A 147 -11.08 -27.48 4.33
N ASP A 148 -12.01 -27.77 3.43
CA ASP A 148 -11.84 -27.56 1.99
C ASP A 148 -12.15 -26.12 1.55
N LEU A 149 -12.75 -25.31 2.41
CA LEU A 149 -13.02 -23.89 2.12
C LEU A 149 -11.77 -23.07 2.47
N ARG A 150 -10.88 -22.92 1.47
CA ARG A 150 -9.61 -22.20 1.64
C ARG A 150 -9.67 -20.84 0.94
N PHE A 151 -9.03 -19.84 1.59
CA PHE A 151 -8.69 -18.62 0.91
C PHE A 151 -7.49 -18.86 -0.01
N TYR A 152 -7.36 -18.02 -1.01
CA TYR A 152 -6.22 -18.03 -1.91
C TYR A 152 -4.90 -17.84 -1.12
N THR A 153 -3.88 -18.68 -1.42
CA THR A 153 -2.55 -18.57 -0.79
C THR A 153 -1.89 -17.27 -1.20
N TYR A 154 -1.31 -16.57 -0.26
CA TYR A 154 -0.74 -15.23 -0.45
C TYR A 154 0.55 -15.04 0.34
N ASN A 155 1.18 -13.88 0.19
CA ASN A 155 2.43 -13.50 0.83
C ASN A 155 2.33 -12.12 1.51
N VAL A 156 3.46 -11.60 2.04
CA VAL A 156 3.50 -10.30 2.72
C VAL A 156 3.21 -9.15 1.75
N ALA A 157 3.71 -9.24 0.50
CA ALA A 157 3.46 -8.25 -0.53
C ALA A 157 1.95 -8.11 -0.84
N ASP A 158 1.24 -9.26 -0.96
CA ASP A 158 -0.21 -9.26 -1.22
C ASP A 158 -1.00 -8.70 -0.05
N ALA A 159 -0.58 -9.00 1.19
CA ALA A 159 -1.18 -8.41 2.39
C ALA A 159 -1.01 -6.87 2.40
N ALA A 160 0.17 -6.37 2.01
CA ALA A 160 0.43 -4.93 1.90
C ALA A 160 -0.42 -4.28 0.80
N ILE A 161 -0.56 -4.91 -0.38
CA ILE A 161 -1.44 -4.46 -1.47
C ILE A 161 -2.88 -4.40 -0.99
N SER A 162 -3.37 -5.45 -0.33
CA SER A 162 -4.73 -5.53 0.18
C SER A 162 -5.00 -4.44 1.23
N ALA A 163 -4.10 -4.25 2.18
CA ALA A 163 -4.18 -3.18 3.18
C ALA A 163 -4.20 -1.78 2.53
N SER A 164 -3.36 -1.58 1.50
CA SER A 164 -3.36 -0.34 0.71
C SER A 164 -4.71 -0.08 0.06
N LEU A 165 -5.29 -1.09 -0.61
CA LEU A 165 -6.60 -0.95 -1.27
C LEU A 165 -7.70 -0.59 -0.27
N VAL A 166 -7.71 -1.22 0.91
CA VAL A 166 -8.65 -0.86 1.99
C VAL A 166 -8.47 0.60 2.41
N LEU A 167 -7.23 1.06 2.62
CA LEU A 167 -6.96 2.45 2.97
C LEU A 167 -7.41 3.42 1.87
N LEU A 168 -7.16 3.12 0.60
CA LEU A 168 -7.58 3.95 -0.53
C LEU A 168 -9.10 4.02 -0.64
N ILE A 169 -9.80 2.90 -0.43
CA ILE A 169 -11.26 2.85 -0.40
C ILE A 169 -11.80 3.69 0.76
N LEU A 170 -11.27 3.51 1.97
CA LEU A 170 -11.67 4.32 3.13
C LEU A 170 -11.46 5.81 2.88
N MET A 171 -10.35 6.19 2.25
CA MET A 171 -10.10 7.58 1.86
C MET A 171 -11.10 8.09 0.82
N ALA A 172 -11.51 7.26 -0.13
CA ALA A 172 -12.48 7.65 -1.15
C ALA A 172 -13.86 7.97 -0.57
N PHE A 173 -14.27 7.23 0.46
CA PHE A 173 -15.55 7.41 1.14
C PHE A 173 -15.48 8.36 2.35
N TRP A 174 -14.27 8.76 2.80
CA TRP A 174 -14.12 9.69 3.91
C TRP A 174 -14.51 11.10 3.49
N PRO A 175 -15.50 11.73 4.13
CA PRO A 175 -15.92 13.08 3.77
C PRO A 175 -14.79 14.06 4.12
N SER A 176 -13.97 14.41 3.14
CA SER A 176 -12.98 15.46 3.32
C SER A 176 -13.67 16.81 3.34
N ARG A 177 -13.52 17.55 4.42
CA ARG A 177 -14.09 18.90 4.59
C ARG A 177 -13.61 19.93 3.57
N LYS A 178 -12.66 19.60 2.68
CA LYS A 178 -12.17 20.47 1.60
C LYS A 178 -11.63 19.62 0.44
N ARG A 179 -12.48 19.28 -0.52
CA ARG A 179 -12.05 18.83 -1.86
C ARG A 179 -12.47 19.87 -2.90
N PRO A 180 -11.64 20.89 -3.18
CA PRO A 180 -12.00 21.92 -4.15
C PRO A 180 -12.03 21.47 -5.60
N TRP A 181 -11.65 20.23 -5.91
CA TRP A 181 -11.54 19.71 -7.28
C TRP A 181 -12.72 18.83 -7.72
N ILE A 182 -13.81 18.72 -6.92
CA ILE A 182 -15.07 18.05 -7.32
C ILE A 182 -16.16 19.08 -7.72
N ALA A 183 -15.85 20.38 -7.67
CA ALA A 183 -16.76 21.43 -8.09
C ALA A 183 -16.23 22.08 -9.39
N ALA A 184 -16.40 21.41 -10.50
CA ALA A 184 -16.38 21.95 -11.86
C ALA A 184 -17.21 21.04 -12.78
#